data_cacf38d26b45aaffdcbc3a0a32099007
#
_entry.id   cacf38d26b45aaffdcbc3a0a32099007
#
_cell.length_a   1.000
_cell.length_b   1.000
_cell.length_c   1.000
_cell.angle_alpha   90.00
_cell.angle_beta   90.00
_cell.angle_gamma   90.00
#
_symmetry.space_group_name_H-M   'P 1'
#
loop_
_entity.id
_entity.type
_entity.pdbx_description
1 polymer ?
#
loop_
_entity_poly.entity_id
_entity_poly.type
_entity_poly.pdbx_seq_one_letter_code
_entity_poly.pdbx_strand_id
1 'polypeptide(L)'
;MNVEVINPFIQGTKQVLKTVCNVDSKMGKVFVKNKPFDDKLNITIGIFGDIKGKVNYSFDLSVALFIASKMMFMEVTTLDDISKSAICELSNMISGAIATVFSNNDKFVDITPPVFEENFNSCDVEKFISIPLELEPNKIFEINVWIEG
;
A
#
# COMPACT_ATOMS: atom_id res chain seq x y z
N MET A 1 16.48 -6.16 -6.76
CA MET A 1 16.06 -5.52 -5.50
C MET A 1 16.25 -6.50 -4.37
N ASN A 2 16.91 -6.11 -3.31
CA ASN A 2 17.23 -7.05 -2.23
C ASN A 2 16.21 -7.00 -1.09
N VAL A 3 16.27 -7.97 -0.21
CA VAL A 3 15.34 -8.15 0.90
C VAL A 3 15.37 -6.95 1.87
N GLU A 4 16.53 -6.33 2.06
CA GLU A 4 16.67 -5.18 2.95
C GLU A 4 15.84 -3.98 2.49
N VAL A 5 15.62 -3.85 1.19
CA VAL A 5 14.81 -2.77 0.63
C VAL A 5 13.33 -3.13 0.65
N ILE A 6 12.99 -4.39 0.44
CA ILE A 6 11.58 -4.84 0.36
C ILE A 6 10.94 -4.97 1.75
N ASN A 7 11.67 -5.50 2.72
CA ASN A 7 11.11 -5.77 4.06
C ASN A 7 10.45 -4.57 4.74
N PRO A 8 11.01 -3.36 4.68
CA PRO A 8 10.32 -2.22 5.31
C PRO A 8 8.92 -1.96 4.77
N PHE A 9 8.68 -2.22 3.48
CA PHE A 9 7.35 -2.06 2.89
C PHE A 9 6.38 -3.09 3.47
N ILE A 10 6.83 -4.32 3.64
CA ILE A 10 6.02 -5.38 4.23
C ILE A 10 5.74 -5.10 5.71
N GLN A 11 6.78 -4.78 6.47
CA GLN A 11 6.66 -4.52 7.90
C GLN A 11 5.76 -3.33 8.19
N GLY A 12 5.98 -2.21 7.51
CA GLY A 12 5.19 -1.00 7.73
C GLY A 12 3.72 -1.22 7.42
N THR A 13 3.43 -1.89 6.30
CA THR A 13 2.06 -2.15 5.90
C THR A 13 1.35 -3.08 6.87
N LYS A 14 1.99 -4.20 7.23
CA LYS A 14 1.40 -5.17 8.18
C LYS A 14 1.16 -4.55 9.55
N GLN A 15 2.09 -3.74 10.03
CA GLN A 15 1.97 -3.08 11.32
C GLN A 15 0.76 -2.15 11.37
N VAL A 16 0.57 -1.32 10.36
CA VAL A 16 -0.56 -0.39 10.32
C VAL A 16 -1.88 -1.12 10.18
N LEU A 17 -1.95 -2.13 9.31
CA LEU A 17 -3.16 -2.94 9.17
C LEU A 17 -3.54 -3.61 10.49
N LYS A 18 -2.55 -4.07 11.26
CA LYS A 18 -2.81 -4.64 12.59
C LYS A 18 -3.31 -3.60 13.57
N THR A 19 -2.65 -2.45 13.63
CA THR A 19 -2.95 -1.41 14.62
C THR A 19 -4.28 -0.74 14.35
N VAL A 20 -4.56 -0.42 13.09
CA VAL A 20 -5.72 0.41 12.69
C VAL A 20 -6.93 -0.44 12.35
N CYS A 21 -6.72 -1.55 11.67
CA CYS A 21 -7.81 -2.40 11.20
C CYS A 21 -7.96 -3.70 12.03
N ASN A 22 -7.04 -3.95 12.94
CA ASN A 22 -7.00 -5.19 13.73
C ASN A 22 -6.97 -6.44 12.87
N VAL A 23 -6.17 -6.39 11.80
CA VAL A 23 -6.02 -7.47 10.83
C VAL A 23 -4.62 -8.04 10.88
N ASP A 24 -4.51 -9.36 11.05
CA ASP A 24 -3.25 -10.10 10.87
C ASP A 24 -3.19 -10.56 9.42
N SER A 25 -2.59 -9.72 8.57
CA SER A 25 -2.49 -10.03 7.15
C SER A 25 -1.47 -11.13 6.90
N LYS A 26 -1.75 -11.96 5.91
CA LYS A 26 -0.85 -13.05 5.49
C LYS A 26 -0.21 -12.70 4.17
N MET A 27 1.13 -12.75 4.13
CA MET A 27 1.85 -12.50 2.91
C MET A 27 1.75 -13.70 1.97
N GLY A 28 1.31 -13.44 0.75
CA GLY A 28 1.31 -14.44 -0.31
C GLY A 28 2.64 -14.47 -1.05
N LYS A 29 2.65 -15.17 -2.17
CA LYS A 29 3.86 -15.32 -2.97
C LYS A 29 4.20 -14.00 -3.67
N VAL A 30 5.43 -13.54 -3.51
CA VAL A 30 5.94 -12.35 -4.19
C VAL A 30 6.12 -12.64 -5.68
N PHE A 31 5.74 -11.70 -6.52
CA PHE A 31 5.88 -11.86 -7.96
C PHE A 31 6.22 -10.52 -8.62
N VAL A 32 6.60 -10.57 -9.90
CA VAL A 32 6.87 -9.36 -10.69
C VAL A 32 5.68 -9.13 -11.62
N LYS A 33 5.20 -7.91 -11.67
CA LYS A 33 4.14 -7.55 -12.61
C LYS A 33 4.53 -6.29 -13.38
N ASN A 34 4.03 -6.18 -14.59
CA ASN A 34 4.38 -5.06 -15.48
C ASN A 34 3.63 -3.78 -15.12
N LYS A 35 2.41 -3.91 -14.63
CA LYS A 35 1.57 -2.78 -14.21
C LYS A 35 0.59 -3.22 -13.15
N PRO A 36 0.16 -2.34 -12.23
CA PRO A 36 -1.03 -2.57 -11.43
C PRO A 36 -2.25 -2.76 -12.31
N PHE A 37 -3.28 -3.41 -11.79
CA PHE A 37 -4.47 -3.74 -12.56
C PHE A 37 -5.34 -2.52 -12.82
N ASP A 38 -5.80 -2.37 -14.06
CA ASP A 38 -6.68 -1.28 -14.46
C ASP A 38 -8.08 -1.37 -13.81
N ASP A 39 -8.51 -2.58 -13.46
CA ASP A 39 -9.81 -2.83 -12.85
C ASP A 39 -9.80 -2.72 -11.32
N LYS A 40 -8.69 -2.24 -10.75
CA LYS A 40 -8.52 -2.09 -9.31
C LYS A 40 -8.52 -0.63 -8.91
N LEU A 41 -8.78 -0.41 -7.61
CA LEU A 41 -8.52 0.87 -7.00
C LEU A 41 -7.04 0.96 -6.67
N ASN A 42 -6.47 2.14 -6.81
CA ASN A 42 -5.03 2.34 -6.66
C ASN A 42 -4.73 3.55 -5.80
N ILE A 43 -3.73 3.41 -4.92
CA ILE A 43 -3.16 4.54 -4.20
C ILE A 43 -1.67 4.50 -4.45
N THR A 44 -1.12 5.60 -4.95
CA THR A 44 0.29 5.70 -5.28
C THR A 44 0.99 6.76 -4.45
N ILE A 45 2.17 6.42 -3.96
CA ILE A 45 3.01 7.28 -3.13
C ILE A 45 4.41 7.25 -3.72
N GLY A 46 5.00 8.44 -3.87
CA GLY A 46 6.41 8.56 -4.24
C GLY A 46 7.30 8.48 -3.02
N ILE A 47 8.49 7.93 -3.19
CA ILE A 47 9.51 7.81 -2.16
C ILE A 47 10.78 8.44 -2.68
N PHE A 48 11.42 9.28 -1.86
CA PHE A 48 12.68 9.92 -2.22
C PHE A 48 13.58 10.08 -0.99
N GLY A 49 14.81 10.44 -1.23
CA GLY A 49 15.85 10.53 -0.20
C GLY A 49 16.92 9.49 -0.46
N ASP A 50 17.28 8.71 0.55
CA ASP A 50 18.28 7.64 0.39
C ASP A 50 17.79 6.53 -0.54
N ILE A 51 16.48 6.39 -0.66
CA ILE A 51 15.84 5.44 -1.57
C ILE A 51 14.83 6.21 -2.40
N LYS A 52 14.85 6.01 -3.71
CA LYS A 52 13.92 6.66 -4.64
C LYS A 52 13.08 5.62 -5.35
N GLY A 53 11.80 5.88 -5.43
CA GLY A 53 10.91 4.96 -6.12
C GLY A 53 9.44 5.32 -5.93
N LYS A 54 8.61 4.32 -6.13
CA LYS A 54 7.15 4.44 -5.96
C LYS A 54 6.63 3.20 -5.26
N VAL A 55 5.62 3.38 -4.44
CA VAL A 55 4.82 2.29 -3.94
C VAL A 55 3.38 2.52 -4.36
N ASN A 56 2.75 1.48 -4.87
CA ASN A 56 1.36 1.49 -5.26
C ASN A 56 0.63 0.42 -4.44
N TYR A 57 -0.52 0.79 -3.91
CA TYR A 57 -1.41 -0.16 -3.25
C TYR A 57 -2.60 -0.40 -4.17
N SER A 58 -2.84 -1.65 -4.53
CA SER A 58 -3.89 -2.04 -5.46
C SER A 58 -4.84 -3.01 -4.77
N PHE A 59 -6.14 -2.75 -4.88
CA PHE A 59 -7.15 -3.54 -4.18
C PHE A 59 -8.51 -3.35 -4.87
N ASP A 60 -9.41 -4.30 -4.69
CA ASP A 60 -10.75 -4.17 -5.26
C ASP A 60 -11.70 -3.42 -4.31
N LEU A 61 -12.92 -3.16 -4.78
CA LEU A 61 -13.90 -2.42 -4.01
C LEU A 61 -14.25 -3.10 -2.69
N SER A 62 -14.31 -4.42 -2.67
CA SER A 62 -14.64 -5.15 -1.44
C SER A 62 -13.60 -4.94 -0.35
N VAL A 63 -12.32 -4.86 -0.73
CA VAL A 63 -11.22 -4.57 0.20
C VAL A 63 -11.30 -3.12 0.68
N ALA A 64 -11.60 -2.18 -0.22
CA ALA A 64 -11.76 -0.78 0.15
C ALA A 64 -12.85 -0.61 1.19
N LEU A 65 -14.01 -1.22 0.98
CA LEU A 65 -15.13 -1.15 1.93
C LEU A 65 -14.81 -1.84 3.25
N PHE A 66 -14.09 -2.96 3.21
CA PHE A 66 -13.62 -3.65 4.41
C PHE A 66 -12.72 -2.74 5.25
N ILE A 67 -11.72 -2.12 4.63
CA ILE A 67 -10.78 -1.21 5.30
C ILE A 67 -11.52 0.00 5.87
N ALA A 68 -12.35 0.65 5.07
CA ALA A 68 -13.11 1.81 5.51
C ALA A 68 -14.01 1.48 6.69
N SER A 69 -14.67 0.31 6.65
CA SER A 69 -15.52 -0.13 7.74
C SER A 69 -14.75 -0.31 9.04
N LYS A 70 -13.55 -0.88 8.96
CA LYS A 70 -12.69 -1.05 10.14
C LYS A 70 -12.23 0.29 10.70
N MET A 71 -11.84 1.22 9.83
CA MET A 71 -11.34 2.51 10.26
C MET A 71 -12.43 3.41 10.84
N MET A 72 -13.63 3.33 10.32
CA MET A 72 -14.76 4.17 10.72
C MET A 72 -15.61 3.54 11.81
N PHE A 73 -15.30 2.31 12.25
CA PHE A 73 -16.04 1.57 13.27
C PHE A 73 -17.53 1.45 12.96
N MET A 74 -17.86 1.31 11.68
CA MET A 74 -19.23 1.13 11.22
C MET A 74 -19.23 0.41 9.88
N GLU A 75 -20.36 -0.18 9.51
CA GLU A 75 -20.47 -0.81 8.21
C GLU A 75 -20.53 0.25 7.11
N VAL A 76 -19.57 0.20 6.19
CA VAL A 76 -19.49 1.08 5.02
C VAL A 76 -19.84 0.25 3.79
N THR A 77 -20.90 0.67 3.09
CA THR A 77 -21.42 -0.09 1.94
C THR A 77 -21.18 0.60 0.60
N THR A 78 -20.78 1.87 0.62
CA THR A 78 -20.47 2.62 -0.59
C THR A 78 -19.17 3.39 -0.40
N LEU A 79 -18.41 3.52 -1.47
CA LEU A 79 -17.16 4.26 -1.46
C LEU A 79 -17.44 5.74 -1.79
N ASP A 80 -17.76 6.50 -0.76
CA ASP A 80 -18.00 7.94 -0.86
C ASP A 80 -16.72 8.72 -0.51
N ASP A 81 -16.81 10.05 -0.50
CA ASP A 81 -15.65 10.91 -0.24
C ASP A 81 -15.05 10.68 1.16
N ILE A 82 -15.90 10.40 2.15
CA ILE A 82 -15.44 10.14 3.52
C ILE A 82 -14.68 8.81 3.57
N SER A 83 -15.22 7.77 2.94
CA SER A 83 -14.57 6.47 2.88
C SER A 83 -13.24 6.53 2.14
N LYS A 84 -13.18 7.27 1.03
CA LYS A 84 -11.93 7.48 0.28
C LYS A 84 -10.90 8.20 1.15
N SER A 85 -11.32 9.20 1.91
CA SER A 85 -10.43 9.92 2.83
C SER A 85 -9.87 8.99 3.90
N ALA A 86 -10.69 8.09 4.43
CA ALA A 86 -10.23 7.12 5.42
C ALA A 86 -9.15 6.21 4.83
N ILE A 87 -9.33 5.74 3.60
CA ILE A 87 -8.36 4.87 2.93
C ILE A 87 -7.06 5.64 2.62
N CYS A 88 -7.17 6.89 2.20
CA CYS A 88 -5.99 7.74 2.00
C CYS A 88 -5.22 7.96 3.30
N GLU A 89 -5.94 8.15 4.41
CA GLU A 89 -5.31 8.26 5.73
C GLU A 89 -4.56 6.99 6.10
N LEU A 90 -5.15 5.83 5.84
CA LEU A 90 -4.46 4.55 6.04
C LEU A 90 -3.15 4.53 5.26
N SER A 91 -3.17 4.97 4.01
CA SER A 91 -1.99 4.99 3.15
C SER A 91 -0.91 5.94 3.68
N ASN A 92 -1.30 7.09 4.22
CA ASN A 92 -0.37 8.00 4.90
C ASN A 92 0.28 7.32 6.11
N MET A 93 -0.52 6.63 6.91
CA MET A 93 -0.01 5.92 8.09
C MET A 93 0.96 4.81 7.69
N ILE A 94 0.63 4.05 6.64
CA ILE A 94 1.52 3.00 6.12
C ILE A 94 2.84 3.61 5.66
N SER A 95 2.78 4.71 4.91
CA SER A 95 3.97 5.38 4.40
C SER A 95 4.86 5.89 5.53
N GLY A 96 4.26 6.48 6.56
CA GLY A 96 4.98 6.91 7.75
C GLY A 96 5.64 5.74 8.48
N ALA A 97 4.95 4.61 8.59
CA ALA A 97 5.51 3.41 9.20
C ALA A 97 6.69 2.86 8.39
N ILE A 98 6.57 2.86 7.06
CA ILE A 98 7.66 2.44 6.18
C ILE A 98 8.89 3.34 6.38
N ALA A 99 8.68 4.66 6.40
CA ALA A 99 9.76 5.61 6.61
C ALA A 99 10.44 5.38 7.96
N THR A 100 9.67 5.06 9.01
CA THR A 100 10.20 4.76 10.34
C THR A 100 11.06 3.50 10.31
N VAL A 101 10.62 2.44 9.63
CA VAL A 101 11.43 1.21 9.53
C VAL A 101 12.74 1.49 8.81
N PHE A 102 12.72 2.26 7.72
CA PHE A 102 13.95 2.65 7.04
C PHE A 102 14.86 3.46 7.96
N SER A 103 14.31 4.41 8.70
CA SER A 103 15.09 5.22 9.65
C SER A 103 15.77 4.37 10.71
N ASN A 104 15.10 3.35 11.20
CA ASN A 104 15.68 2.40 12.16
C ASN A 104 16.83 1.59 11.55
N ASN A 105 16.90 1.53 10.24
CA ASN A 105 17.96 0.85 9.49
C ASN A 105 18.96 1.86 8.88
N ASP A 106 19.02 3.08 9.40
CA ASP A 106 19.91 4.16 8.98
C ASP A 106 19.68 4.64 7.55
N LYS A 107 18.44 4.52 7.07
CA LYS A 107 18.02 5.05 5.75
C LYS A 107 16.95 6.11 5.95
N PHE A 108 17.18 7.29 5.40
CA PHE A 108 16.22 8.38 5.52
C PHE A 108 15.45 8.55 4.22
N VAL A 109 14.13 8.38 4.29
CA VAL A 109 13.26 8.54 3.16
C VAL A 109 12.14 9.53 3.49
N ASP A 110 11.74 10.30 2.50
CA ASP A 110 10.55 11.13 2.53
C ASP A 110 9.52 10.56 1.58
N ILE A 111 8.28 10.91 1.79
CA ILE A 111 7.16 10.40 1.02
C ILE A 111 6.32 11.54 0.48
N THR A 112 5.70 11.33 -0.66
CA THR A 112 4.70 12.25 -1.21
C THR A 112 3.33 11.93 -0.64
N PRO A 113 2.38 12.88 -0.67
CA PRO A 113 1.00 12.58 -0.30
C PRO A 113 0.43 11.48 -1.19
N PRO A 114 -0.49 10.65 -0.67
CA PRO A 114 -1.09 9.58 -1.46
C PRO A 114 -2.01 10.15 -2.54
N VAL A 115 -1.98 9.54 -3.72
CA VAL A 115 -2.88 9.86 -4.82
C VAL A 115 -3.79 8.66 -5.05
N PHE A 116 -5.10 8.87 -4.90
CA PHE A 116 -6.11 7.84 -5.12
C PHE A 116 -6.57 7.89 -6.57
N GLU A 117 -6.50 6.75 -7.26
CA GLU A 117 -6.90 6.62 -8.65
C GLU A 117 -7.74 5.37 -8.84
N GLU A 118 -8.84 5.48 -9.60
CA GLU A 118 -9.65 4.33 -9.94
C GLU A 118 -9.00 3.50 -11.04
N ASN A 119 -8.17 4.14 -11.88
CA ASN A 119 -7.38 3.48 -12.91
C ASN A 119 -5.94 3.96 -12.81
N PHE A 120 -5.00 3.06 -12.95
CA PHE A 120 -3.58 3.41 -12.90
C PHE A 120 -3.12 3.85 -14.29
N ASN A 121 -3.01 5.16 -14.47
CA ASN A 121 -2.67 5.76 -15.77
C ASN A 121 -1.22 6.22 -15.89
N SER A 122 -0.50 6.40 -14.79
CA SER A 122 0.87 6.89 -14.86
C SER A 122 1.84 5.72 -14.97
N CYS A 123 2.48 5.61 -16.11
CA CYS A 123 3.32 4.46 -16.39
C CYS A 123 4.66 4.82 -17.00
N ASP A 124 5.50 5.44 -16.16
CA ASP A 124 6.92 5.51 -16.45
C ASP A 124 7.65 4.27 -15.93
N VAL A 125 6.96 3.43 -15.16
CA VAL A 125 7.52 2.24 -14.54
C VAL A 125 7.01 1.01 -15.24
N GLU A 126 7.93 0.18 -15.73
CA GLU A 126 7.57 -1.02 -16.47
C GLU A 126 7.37 -2.25 -15.60
N LYS A 127 8.01 -2.30 -14.42
CA LYS A 127 7.98 -3.48 -13.56
C LYS A 127 7.89 -3.11 -12.10
N PHE A 128 7.03 -3.82 -11.40
CA PHE A 128 6.89 -3.73 -9.94
C PHE A 128 7.16 -5.08 -9.32
N ILE A 129 7.76 -5.05 -8.12
CA ILE A 129 7.73 -6.21 -7.23
C ILE A 129 6.40 -6.15 -6.50
N SER A 130 5.61 -7.20 -6.64
CA SER A 130 4.25 -7.24 -6.10
C SER A 130 4.16 -8.21 -4.94
N ILE A 131 3.62 -7.73 -3.84
CA ILE A 131 3.50 -8.47 -2.59
C ILE A 131 2.03 -8.49 -2.20
N PRO A 132 1.34 -9.63 -2.36
CA PRO A 132 -0.06 -9.71 -1.96
C PRO A 132 -0.16 -9.94 -0.45
N LEU A 133 -1.00 -9.16 0.22
CA LEU A 133 -1.36 -9.39 1.62
C LEU A 133 -2.82 -9.80 1.68
N GLU A 134 -3.08 -10.99 2.18
CA GLU A 134 -4.44 -11.46 2.41
C GLU A 134 -4.94 -10.94 3.76
N LEU A 135 -5.96 -10.10 3.74
CA LEU A 135 -6.57 -9.52 4.94
C LEU A 135 -7.60 -10.48 5.54
N GLU A 136 -8.37 -11.11 4.69
CA GLU A 136 -9.34 -12.17 4.96
C GLU A 136 -9.38 -13.06 3.72
N PRO A 137 -9.97 -14.26 3.77
CA PRO A 137 -10.14 -15.07 2.56
C PRO A 137 -10.79 -14.25 1.44
N ASN A 138 -10.14 -14.23 0.28
CA ASN A 138 -10.55 -13.49 -0.92
C ASN A 138 -10.46 -11.97 -0.83
N LYS A 139 -9.80 -11.43 0.20
CA LYS A 139 -9.56 -9.99 0.33
C LYS A 139 -8.06 -9.72 0.29
N ILE A 140 -7.58 -9.31 -0.87
CA ILE A 140 -6.16 -9.08 -1.11
C ILE A 140 -5.87 -7.59 -1.22
N PHE A 141 -4.91 -7.14 -0.42
CA PHE A 141 -4.33 -5.79 -0.48
C PHE A 141 -2.92 -5.97 -1.04
N GLU A 142 -2.70 -5.51 -2.26
CA GLU A 142 -1.45 -5.77 -2.96
C GLU A 142 -0.52 -4.56 -2.88
N ILE A 143 0.72 -4.81 -2.46
CA ILE A 143 1.77 -3.80 -2.42
C ILE A 143 2.60 -3.96 -3.68
N ASN A 144 2.73 -2.91 -4.46
CA ASN A 144 3.54 -2.90 -5.67
C ASN A 144 4.66 -1.89 -5.48
N VAL A 145 5.91 -2.36 -5.52
CA VAL A 145 7.08 -1.55 -5.22
C VAL A 145 7.98 -1.45 -6.44
N TRP A 146 8.37 -0.23 -6.76
CA TRP A 146 9.40 0.05 -7.73
C TRP A 146 10.47 0.92 -7.08
N ILE A 147 11.72 0.51 -7.18
CA ILE A 147 12.85 1.27 -6.65
C ILE A 147 13.77 1.61 -7.81
N GLU A 148 14.11 2.89 -7.91
CA GLU A 148 15.08 3.40 -8.86
C GLU A 148 16.45 2.87 -8.46
N GLY A 149 17.09 2.21 -9.37
CA GLY A 149 18.37 1.59 -9.06
C GLY A 149 19.46 1.90 -9.98
#